data_3da0f61d768d563ba54de0f65ae62a2c
#
_entry.id   3da0f61d768d563ba54de0f65ae62a2c
#
_cell.length_a   1.000
_cell.length_b   1.000
_cell.length_c   1.000
_cell.angle_alpha   90.00
_cell.angle_beta   90.00
_cell.angle_gamma   90.00
#
_symmetry.space_group_name_H-M   'P 1'
#
loop_
_entity.id
_entity.type
_entity.pdbx_description
1 polymer ?
#
loop_
_entity_poly.entity_id
_entity_poly.type
_entity_poly.pdbx_seq_one_letter_code
_entity_poly.pdbx_strand_id
1 'polypeptide(L)'
;MANPHFEIKITKRSKRQSAVAGAAYQSGENLFSEYDQKHKDYRKKEGVVYTEIMLPSHAPPKYADREQLWNAVEAVENQWNSQLARRFVLALPREVPEELYPQMVQDYCNQFFVSKGMIADFAIHDPKPPGHNPHCHVMLTMRAMDEHGKWLPKARKVYDLDENGERIRLPSGNWKSHKEDTVDWNEQYHGQEWRTGWETVQNRYLEMVNSPVRVDLRSYEKQGLDIIPTVHMGAAVTQMERRGIQTNIGNLNRDIKAANRMMSVIRSTIQNLRDWISDILEARKELLAEKNLETASPDLINLLRDYLNLRKAERRDWSRYGQQKGATKDLQSFVNATNYLKEYEIFTLEQLDSVLEEVKQKSGSISTSMKKAESRMKVITGIQNAVADCQQHKAIHDKYVRIGWKTVQSVYAESHRDELDTYNKAYRFLKKHGVDLNVDLKALQAEYEQLQTSHAEYTGQLAAVQEELKPLKEIRYWVSKVLAPEQAEVKKKPEPKHSVTEQIQDYREESRKKDEQHRQEKKQNMEL
;
A
#
# COMPACT_ATOMS: atom_id res chain seq x y z
N MET A 1 0.57 -24.80 6.57
CA MET A 1 1.42 -23.76 7.20
C MET A 1 0.79 -23.38 8.51
N ALA A 2 1.49 -23.55 9.63
CA ALA A 2 1.02 -23.07 10.92
C ALA A 2 0.74 -21.55 10.86
N ASN A 3 -0.31 -21.10 11.54
CA ASN A 3 -0.67 -19.68 11.57
C ASN A 3 0.26 -18.91 12.53
N PRO A 4 1.19 -18.05 12.06
CA PRO A 4 2.20 -17.42 12.91
C PRO A 4 1.63 -16.18 13.62
N HIS A 5 0.57 -16.31 14.42
CA HIS A 5 0.03 -15.18 15.16
C HIS A 5 0.64 -15.10 16.57
N PHE A 6 1.27 -13.96 16.87
CA PHE A 6 1.82 -13.61 18.17
C PHE A 6 1.55 -12.13 18.44
N GLU A 7 0.69 -11.81 19.36
CA GLU A 7 0.31 -10.44 19.70
C GLU A 7 0.53 -10.16 21.19
N ILE A 8 1.09 -8.96 21.50
CA ILE A 8 1.25 -8.46 22.86
C ILE A 8 0.43 -7.18 23.00
N LYS A 9 -0.38 -7.11 24.03
CA LYS A 9 -1.19 -5.93 24.40
C LYS A 9 -1.03 -5.62 25.88
N ILE A 10 -1.22 -4.35 26.25
CA ILE A 10 -1.28 -3.91 27.63
C ILE A 10 -2.70 -3.46 27.97
N THR A 11 -3.29 -4.05 28.99
CA THR A 11 -4.55 -3.58 29.61
C THR A 11 -4.24 -2.35 30.44
N LYS A 12 -4.86 -1.21 30.11
CA LYS A 12 -4.60 0.09 30.76
C LYS A 12 -5.88 0.68 31.37
N ARG A 13 -5.77 1.18 32.62
CA ARG A 13 -6.88 1.88 33.27
C ARG A 13 -7.29 3.15 32.52
N SER A 14 -6.33 3.91 31.99
CA SER A 14 -6.57 5.12 31.18
C SER A 14 -7.42 4.88 29.93
N LYS A 15 -7.47 3.64 29.44
CA LYS A 15 -8.34 3.21 28.34
C LYS A 15 -9.68 2.66 28.81
N ARG A 16 -10.03 2.84 30.09
CA ARG A 16 -11.22 2.27 30.75
C ARG A 16 -11.30 0.73 30.62
N GLN A 17 -10.14 0.07 30.61
CA GLN A 17 -10.04 -1.38 30.56
C GLN A 17 -9.92 -1.92 31.99
N SER A 18 -10.47 -3.12 32.23
CA SER A 18 -10.40 -3.84 33.49
C SER A 18 -9.64 -5.15 33.28
N ALA A 19 -8.78 -5.50 34.24
CA ALA A 19 -8.10 -6.79 34.28
C ALA A 19 -9.09 -7.92 34.61
N VAL A 20 -10.00 -7.68 35.58
CA VAL A 20 -11.06 -8.63 35.94
C VAL A 20 -11.94 -8.94 34.72
N ALA A 21 -12.37 -7.92 33.98
CA ALA A 21 -13.15 -8.14 32.76
C ALA A 21 -12.36 -8.89 31.67
N GLY A 22 -11.05 -8.62 31.55
CA GLY A 22 -10.16 -9.35 30.66
C GLY A 22 -10.02 -10.82 30.99
N ALA A 23 -9.86 -11.13 32.27
CA ALA A 23 -9.77 -12.48 32.82
C ALA A 23 -11.09 -13.24 32.64
N ALA A 24 -12.21 -12.63 33.03
CA ALA A 24 -13.55 -13.20 32.85
C ALA A 24 -13.82 -13.51 31.35
N TYR A 25 -13.42 -12.59 30.45
CA TYR A 25 -13.58 -12.80 29.02
C TYR A 25 -12.74 -13.98 28.51
N GLN A 26 -11.48 -14.10 28.93
CA GLN A 26 -10.62 -15.18 28.41
C GLN A 26 -11.02 -16.54 28.98
N SER A 27 -11.43 -16.62 30.25
CA SER A 27 -11.80 -17.87 30.89
C SER A 27 -13.26 -18.30 30.64
N GLY A 28 -14.12 -17.39 30.17
CA GLY A 28 -15.55 -17.64 30.01
C GLY A 28 -16.29 -17.71 31.37
N GLU A 29 -15.78 -17.06 32.41
CA GLU A 29 -16.33 -17.06 33.73
C GLU A 29 -17.17 -15.82 34.06
N ASN A 30 -17.84 -15.84 35.19
CA ASN A 30 -18.49 -14.69 35.78
C ASN A 30 -17.69 -14.24 37.01
N LEU A 31 -16.95 -13.15 36.91
CA LEU A 31 -16.11 -12.60 37.96
C LEU A 31 -16.67 -11.27 38.47
N PHE A 32 -16.65 -11.07 39.77
CA PHE A 32 -17.05 -9.80 40.38
C PHE A 32 -15.86 -8.83 40.38
N SER A 33 -16.04 -7.63 39.84
CA SER A 33 -15.05 -6.56 39.89
C SER A 33 -15.30 -5.66 41.09
N GLU A 34 -14.40 -5.69 42.07
CA GLU A 34 -14.43 -4.81 43.23
C GLU A 34 -14.26 -3.33 42.86
N TYR A 35 -13.51 -3.03 41.81
CA TYR A 35 -13.31 -1.66 41.32
C TYR A 35 -14.59 -1.04 40.76
N ASP A 36 -15.31 -1.78 39.91
CA ASP A 36 -16.53 -1.31 39.23
C ASP A 36 -17.80 -1.63 40.05
N GLN A 37 -17.71 -2.47 41.08
CA GLN A 37 -18.85 -3.05 41.83
C GLN A 37 -19.85 -3.76 40.90
N LYS A 38 -19.34 -4.51 39.91
CA LYS A 38 -20.13 -5.17 38.86
C LYS A 38 -19.59 -6.54 38.52
N HIS A 39 -20.52 -7.45 38.23
CA HIS A 39 -20.18 -8.73 37.64
C HIS A 39 -19.74 -8.59 36.17
N LYS A 40 -18.67 -9.27 35.78
CA LYS A 40 -18.18 -9.43 34.42
C LYS A 40 -18.53 -10.84 33.96
N ASP A 41 -19.74 -11.00 33.43
CA ASP A 41 -20.29 -12.31 33.06
C ASP A 41 -20.06 -12.65 31.60
N TYR A 42 -19.22 -13.65 31.35
CA TYR A 42 -18.90 -14.17 30.01
C TYR A 42 -19.20 -15.68 29.89
N ARG A 43 -20.04 -16.27 30.75
CA ARG A 43 -20.41 -17.70 30.75
C ARG A 43 -21.07 -18.16 29.44
N LYS A 44 -21.61 -17.23 28.66
CA LYS A 44 -22.18 -17.53 27.32
C LYS A 44 -21.11 -17.67 26.25
N LYS A 45 -19.83 -17.45 26.57
CA LYS A 45 -18.74 -17.57 25.62
C LYS A 45 -18.43 -19.04 25.36
N GLU A 46 -18.52 -19.43 24.10
CA GLU A 46 -18.18 -20.77 23.63
C GLU A 46 -16.71 -20.87 23.21
N GLY A 47 -16.18 -22.09 23.13
CA GLY A 47 -14.86 -22.38 22.60
C GLY A 47 -13.71 -22.25 23.59
N VAL A 48 -13.98 -22.04 24.88
CA VAL A 48 -12.96 -22.16 25.95
C VAL A 48 -12.80 -23.63 26.30
N VAL A 49 -11.62 -24.19 26.04
CA VAL A 49 -11.38 -25.63 26.23
C VAL A 49 -10.48 -25.93 27.43
N TYR A 50 -9.64 -24.98 27.86
CA TYR A 50 -8.78 -25.14 29.03
C TYR A 50 -8.43 -23.79 29.65
N THR A 51 -8.35 -23.72 30.97
CA THR A 51 -7.92 -22.54 31.72
C THR A 51 -7.05 -22.91 32.90
N GLU A 52 -6.01 -22.14 33.18
CA GLU A 52 -5.13 -22.37 34.32
C GLU A 52 -4.47 -21.07 34.78
N ILE A 53 -4.17 -20.99 36.08
CA ILE A 53 -3.32 -19.94 36.65
C ILE A 53 -2.05 -20.60 37.20
N MET A 54 -0.91 -20.19 36.64
CA MET A 54 0.40 -20.64 37.08
C MET A 54 1.01 -19.62 38.03
N LEU A 55 1.37 -20.07 39.21
CA LEU A 55 1.93 -19.25 40.28
C LEU A 55 3.44 -19.48 40.43
N PRO A 56 4.26 -18.43 40.57
CA PRO A 56 5.62 -18.59 41.08
C PRO A 56 5.59 -19.06 42.52
N SER A 57 6.63 -19.75 42.98
CA SER A 57 6.66 -20.43 44.30
C SER A 57 6.42 -19.54 45.50
N HIS A 58 6.72 -18.24 45.40
CA HIS A 58 6.53 -17.23 46.43
C HIS A 58 5.14 -16.55 46.40
N ALA A 59 4.32 -16.84 45.37
CA ALA A 59 2.99 -16.24 45.28
C ALA A 59 2.02 -16.89 46.26
N PRO A 60 1.15 -16.11 46.91
CA PRO A 60 0.10 -16.63 47.81
C PRO A 60 -0.83 -17.59 47.07
N PRO A 61 -1.14 -18.78 47.65
CA PRO A 61 -2.02 -19.77 47.02
C PRO A 61 -3.41 -19.24 46.64
N LYS A 62 -3.91 -18.23 47.36
CA LYS A 62 -5.20 -17.57 47.05
C LYS A 62 -5.25 -16.97 45.63
N TYR A 63 -4.11 -16.68 45.00
CA TYR A 63 -4.06 -16.17 43.63
C TYR A 63 -4.22 -17.27 42.57
N ALA A 64 -4.40 -18.52 42.98
CA ALA A 64 -4.94 -19.56 42.09
C ALA A 64 -6.44 -19.32 41.77
N ASP A 65 -7.14 -18.50 42.56
CA ASP A 65 -8.47 -18.00 42.27
C ASP A 65 -8.38 -16.74 41.38
N ARG A 66 -9.02 -16.79 40.24
CA ARG A 66 -8.94 -15.74 39.20
C ARG A 66 -9.56 -14.42 39.67
N GLU A 67 -10.67 -14.48 40.39
CA GLU A 67 -11.34 -13.29 40.92
C GLU A 67 -10.45 -12.60 41.95
N GLN A 68 -9.91 -13.37 42.92
CA GLN A 68 -9.02 -12.83 43.94
C GLN A 68 -7.73 -12.24 43.34
N LEU A 69 -7.13 -12.92 42.37
CA LEU A 69 -5.92 -12.45 41.71
C LEU A 69 -6.12 -11.09 41.04
N TRP A 70 -7.11 -11.00 40.14
CA TRP A 70 -7.25 -9.81 39.32
C TRP A 70 -7.86 -8.62 40.06
N ASN A 71 -8.67 -8.85 41.09
CA ASN A 71 -9.07 -7.80 42.02
C ASN A 71 -7.90 -7.28 42.85
N ALA A 72 -7.02 -8.16 43.37
CA ALA A 72 -5.79 -7.74 44.03
C ALA A 72 -4.86 -6.92 43.14
N VAL A 73 -4.71 -7.30 41.85
CA VAL A 73 -3.95 -6.53 40.86
C VAL A 73 -4.59 -5.16 40.65
N GLU A 74 -5.90 -5.08 40.46
CA GLU A 74 -6.59 -3.80 40.27
C GLU A 74 -6.53 -2.89 41.50
N ALA A 75 -6.55 -3.46 42.70
CA ALA A 75 -6.43 -2.73 43.95
C ALA A 75 -5.05 -2.09 44.14
N VAL A 76 -3.96 -2.79 43.79
CA VAL A 76 -2.60 -2.27 43.89
C VAL A 76 -2.25 -1.31 42.76
N GLU A 77 -2.87 -1.45 41.61
CA GLU A 77 -2.68 -0.61 40.40
C GLU A 77 -3.70 0.54 40.37
N ASN A 78 -3.71 1.38 41.40
CA ASN A 78 -4.74 2.39 41.65
C ASN A 78 -4.62 3.70 40.86
N GLN A 79 -3.50 3.93 40.18
CA GLN A 79 -3.30 5.15 39.41
C GLN A 79 -4.15 5.14 38.12
N TRP A 80 -4.64 6.33 37.71
CA TRP A 80 -5.48 6.46 36.49
C TRP A 80 -4.81 5.96 35.19
N ASN A 81 -3.48 6.02 35.11
CA ASN A 81 -2.69 5.58 33.97
C ASN A 81 -2.04 4.21 34.15
N SER A 82 -2.38 3.47 35.23
CA SER A 82 -1.80 2.16 35.53
C SER A 82 -2.00 1.17 34.40
N GLN A 83 -0.95 0.41 34.16
CA GLN A 83 -0.95 -0.81 33.36
C GLN A 83 -1.35 -1.97 34.27
N LEU A 84 -2.49 -2.60 33.98
CA LEU A 84 -3.11 -3.62 34.84
C LEU A 84 -2.62 -5.03 34.52
N ALA A 85 -2.47 -5.34 33.24
CA ALA A 85 -2.01 -6.66 32.79
C ALA A 85 -1.32 -6.57 31.45
N ARG A 86 -0.36 -7.46 31.21
CA ARG A 86 0.17 -7.75 29.87
C ARG A 86 -0.59 -8.94 29.31
N ARG A 87 -1.07 -8.82 28.08
CA ARG A 87 -1.88 -9.84 27.42
C ARG A 87 -1.20 -10.33 26.17
N PHE A 88 -1.20 -11.63 25.98
CA PHE A 88 -0.76 -12.28 24.75
C PHE A 88 -1.94 -12.93 24.06
N VAL A 89 -1.87 -12.99 22.73
CA VAL A 89 -2.68 -13.89 21.92
C VAL A 89 -1.72 -14.70 21.07
N LEU A 90 -1.70 -16.00 21.31
CA LEU A 90 -0.74 -16.95 20.75
C LEU A 90 -1.50 -17.96 19.91
N ALA A 91 -1.20 -18.06 18.60
CA ALA A 91 -1.76 -19.14 17.79
C ALA A 91 -1.16 -20.48 18.19
N LEU A 92 -1.98 -21.52 18.21
CA LEU A 92 -1.59 -22.89 18.43
C LEU A 92 -1.51 -23.63 17.10
N PRO A 93 -0.47 -24.42 16.84
CA PRO A 93 -0.30 -25.15 15.59
C PRO A 93 -1.30 -26.31 15.51
N ARG A 94 -2.10 -26.36 14.46
CA ARG A 94 -3.11 -27.40 14.24
C ARG A 94 -2.53 -28.79 14.01
N GLU A 95 -1.26 -28.84 13.70
CA GLU A 95 -0.47 -30.05 13.49
C GLU A 95 -0.11 -30.76 14.80
N VAL A 96 -0.23 -30.06 15.94
CA VAL A 96 -0.06 -30.62 17.28
C VAL A 96 -1.43 -31.06 17.80
N PRO A 97 -1.55 -32.29 18.38
CA PRO A 97 -2.77 -32.76 19.01
C PRO A 97 -3.27 -31.81 20.12
N GLU A 98 -4.58 -31.63 20.23
CA GLU A 98 -5.22 -30.69 21.17
C GLU A 98 -4.88 -31.02 22.64
N GLU A 99 -4.68 -32.29 22.94
CA GLU A 99 -4.33 -32.78 24.28
C GLU A 99 -2.97 -32.26 24.76
N LEU A 100 -2.08 -31.89 23.83
CA LEU A 100 -0.74 -31.36 24.12
C LEU A 100 -0.74 -29.82 24.27
N TYR A 101 -1.80 -29.13 23.89
CA TYR A 101 -1.85 -27.69 24.01
C TYR A 101 -1.64 -27.16 25.42
N PRO A 102 -2.29 -27.71 26.48
CA PRO A 102 -2.04 -27.26 27.84
C PRO A 102 -0.58 -27.34 28.22
N GLN A 103 0.06 -28.48 27.99
CA GLN A 103 1.46 -28.69 28.33
C GLN A 103 2.38 -27.75 27.54
N MET A 104 2.11 -27.53 26.26
CA MET A 104 2.90 -26.60 25.42
C MET A 104 2.83 -25.17 25.98
N VAL A 105 1.65 -24.70 26.38
CA VAL A 105 1.46 -23.35 26.96
C VAL A 105 2.07 -23.27 28.36
N GLN A 106 1.93 -24.31 29.19
CA GLN A 106 2.57 -24.41 30.51
C GLN A 106 4.10 -24.29 30.40
N ASP A 107 4.72 -25.05 29.49
CA ASP A 107 6.17 -25.00 29.24
C ASP A 107 6.61 -23.58 28.89
N TYR A 108 5.88 -22.94 27.97
CA TYR A 108 6.17 -21.56 27.59
C TYR A 108 6.00 -20.57 28.73
N CYS A 109 4.87 -20.62 29.44
CA CYS A 109 4.60 -19.72 30.56
C CYS A 109 5.60 -19.92 31.70
N ASN A 110 5.95 -21.17 32.00
CA ASN A 110 6.92 -21.48 33.05
C ASN A 110 8.31 -20.94 32.69
N GLN A 111 8.78 -21.20 31.49
CA GLN A 111 10.11 -20.80 31.04
C GLN A 111 10.30 -19.28 30.97
N PHE A 112 9.32 -18.55 30.49
CA PHE A 112 9.48 -17.13 30.16
C PHE A 112 8.81 -16.17 31.14
N PHE A 113 7.88 -16.62 31.96
CA PHE A 113 7.10 -15.74 32.83
C PHE A 113 7.12 -16.18 34.31
N VAL A 114 6.69 -17.40 34.62
CA VAL A 114 6.55 -17.85 35.99
C VAL A 114 7.90 -17.97 36.69
N SER A 115 8.92 -18.50 36.01
CA SER A 115 10.29 -18.54 36.51
C SER A 115 10.92 -17.17 36.75
N LYS A 116 10.38 -16.12 36.13
CA LYS A 116 10.79 -14.72 36.32
C LYS A 116 9.97 -14.01 37.40
N GLY A 117 9.02 -14.70 38.06
CA GLY A 117 8.20 -14.19 39.14
C GLY A 117 6.85 -13.57 38.72
N MET A 118 6.45 -13.69 37.46
CA MET A 118 5.12 -13.28 36.99
C MET A 118 4.08 -14.35 37.29
N ILE A 119 2.86 -13.96 37.64
CA ILE A 119 1.71 -14.88 37.61
C ILE A 119 1.18 -14.90 36.17
N ALA A 120 0.98 -16.12 35.64
CA ALA A 120 0.43 -16.32 34.31
C ALA A 120 -0.96 -16.96 34.40
N ASP A 121 -1.99 -16.24 33.99
CA ASP A 121 -3.35 -16.72 33.82
C ASP A 121 -3.62 -16.95 32.34
N PHE A 122 -3.82 -18.20 31.92
CA PHE A 122 -4.04 -18.50 30.53
C PHE A 122 -5.33 -19.29 30.26
N ALA A 123 -5.84 -19.09 29.05
CA ALA A 123 -7.01 -19.81 28.56
C ALA A 123 -6.79 -20.23 27.09
N ILE A 124 -7.04 -21.47 26.79
CA ILE A 124 -6.98 -22.03 25.44
C ILE A 124 -8.38 -21.99 24.84
N HIS A 125 -8.47 -21.42 23.64
CA HIS A 125 -9.70 -21.33 22.90
C HIS A 125 -9.58 -22.13 21.60
N ASP A 126 -10.60 -22.92 21.31
CA ASP A 126 -10.77 -23.59 20.03
C ASP A 126 -12.19 -23.32 19.49
N PRO A 127 -12.36 -22.22 18.73
CA PRO A 127 -13.66 -21.90 18.14
C PRO A 127 -14.06 -22.97 17.12
N LYS A 128 -15.29 -23.47 17.23
CA LYS A 128 -15.86 -24.44 16.29
C LYS A 128 -15.89 -23.93 14.84
N PRO A 129 -15.84 -24.82 13.83
CA PRO A 129 -16.01 -24.43 12.44
C PRO A 129 -17.26 -23.57 12.19
N PRO A 130 -17.18 -22.58 11.24
CA PRO A 130 -16.13 -22.37 10.25
C PRO A 130 -14.90 -21.58 10.77
N GLY A 131 -14.85 -21.26 12.05
CA GLY A 131 -13.84 -20.42 12.65
C GLY A 131 -12.67 -21.17 13.32
N HIS A 132 -12.45 -22.47 13.03
CA HIS A 132 -11.38 -23.27 13.64
C HIS A 132 -10.02 -22.55 13.61
N ASN A 133 -9.62 -21.99 14.74
CA ASN A 133 -8.39 -21.23 14.93
C ASN A 133 -7.95 -21.38 16.40
N PRO A 134 -7.36 -22.53 16.76
CA PRO A 134 -6.90 -22.77 18.11
C PRO A 134 -5.87 -21.72 18.52
N HIS A 135 -6.10 -21.08 19.66
CA HIS A 135 -5.24 -20.03 20.18
C HIS A 135 -5.32 -19.93 21.70
N CYS A 136 -4.26 -19.41 22.28
CA CYS A 136 -4.17 -19.19 23.72
C CYS A 136 -4.16 -17.69 24.02
N HIS A 137 -4.94 -17.28 25.02
CA HIS A 137 -4.81 -16.00 25.69
C HIS A 137 -4.01 -16.19 26.97
N VAL A 138 -2.98 -15.36 27.18
CA VAL A 138 -2.23 -15.33 28.42
C VAL A 138 -2.30 -13.92 29.00
N MET A 139 -2.67 -13.82 30.27
CA MET A 139 -2.60 -12.58 31.05
C MET A 139 -1.50 -12.70 32.10
N LEU A 140 -0.60 -11.72 32.14
CA LEU A 140 0.52 -11.66 33.07
C LEU A 140 0.35 -10.47 34.01
N THR A 141 0.74 -10.69 35.27
CA THR A 141 0.91 -9.59 36.23
C THR A 141 2.08 -8.71 35.82
N MET A 142 2.00 -7.42 36.13
CA MET A 142 3.01 -6.42 35.75
C MET A 142 3.76 -5.84 36.97
N ARG A 143 3.61 -6.47 38.12
CA ARG A 143 4.26 -6.11 39.36
C ARG A 143 4.81 -7.36 40.01
N ALA A 144 6.05 -7.29 40.45
CA ALA A 144 6.67 -8.38 41.17
C ALA A 144 6.12 -8.48 42.62
N MET A 145 6.34 -9.63 43.22
CA MET A 145 6.11 -9.87 44.64
C MET A 145 7.43 -10.17 45.36
N ASP A 146 7.48 -9.88 46.63
CA ASP A 146 8.57 -10.31 47.49
C ASP A 146 8.44 -11.80 47.88
N GLU A 147 9.40 -12.33 48.64
CA GLU A 147 9.43 -13.72 49.11
C GLU A 147 8.23 -14.09 50.02
N HIS A 148 7.53 -13.07 50.53
CA HIS A 148 6.34 -13.22 51.37
C HIS A 148 5.03 -13.03 50.60
N GLY A 149 5.10 -12.89 49.26
CA GLY A 149 3.92 -12.70 48.42
C GLY A 149 3.29 -11.32 48.46
N LYS A 150 4.02 -10.31 48.94
CA LYS A 150 3.57 -8.92 48.94
C LYS A 150 3.98 -8.22 47.64
N TRP A 151 3.07 -7.46 47.05
CA TRP A 151 3.31 -6.68 45.86
C TRP A 151 4.40 -5.62 46.07
N LEU A 152 5.47 -5.67 45.30
CA LEU A 152 6.53 -4.66 45.24
C LEU A 152 6.11 -3.44 44.43
N PRO A 153 6.66 -2.23 44.68
CA PRO A 153 6.46 -1.09 43.78
C PRO A 153 7.09 -1.37 42.41
N LYS A 154 6.46 -0.90 41.32
CA LYS A 154 7.00 -1.07 39.95
C LYS A 154 8.34 -0.37 39.75
N ALA A 155 8.54 0.74 40.45
CA ALA A 155 9.79 1.48 40.42
C ALA A 155 10.11 2.04 41.81
N ARG A 156 11.37 2.18 42.11
CA ARG A 156 11.89 2.81 43.33
C ARG A 156 12.58 4.13 42.99
N LYS A 157 12.54 5.05 43.92
CA LYS A 157 13.30 6.29 43.85
C LYS A 157 14.72 6.01 44.32
N VAL A 158 15.70 6.23 43.44
CA VAL A 158 17.11 6.10 43.77
C VAL A 158 17.72 7.49 43.74
N TYR A 159 18.50 7.82 44.80
CA TYR A 159 19.19 9.09 44.87
C TYR A 159 20.54 9.00 44.17
N ASP A 160 20.83 9.99 43.33
CA ASP A 160 22.12 10.09 42.67
C ASP A 160 23.18 10.47 43.71
N LEU A 161 24.30 9.75 43.67
CA LEU A 161 25.42 9.97 44.55
C LEU A 161 26.55 10.65 43.78
N ASP A 162 27.34 11.49 44.49
CA ASP A 162 28.58 12.07 43.99
C ASP A 162 29.76 11.08 44.09
N GLU A 163 30.94 11.52 43.73
CA GLU A 163 32.18 10.71 43.76
C GLU A 163 32.57 10.25 45.17
N ASN A 164 32.03 10.90 46.22
CA ASN A 164 32.27 10.59 47.63
C ASN A 164 31.17 9.68 48.21
N GLY A 165 30.16 9.34 47.42
CA GLY A 165 29.01 8.55 47.88
C GLY A 165 27.92 9.36 48.59
N GLU A 166 27.98 10.70 48.56
CA GLU A 166 26.98 11.57 49.13
C GLU A 166 25.88 11.92 48.11
N ARG A 167 24.66 12.21 48.62
CA ARG A 167 23.54 12.57 47.74
C ARG A 167 23.74 13.91 47.09
N ILE A 168 23.58 13.99 45.80
CA ILE A 168 23.69 15.25 45.05
C ILE A 168 22.47 16.13 45.31
N ARG A 169 22.72 17.41 45.63
CA ARG A 169 21.68 18.40 45.86
C ARG A 169 21.46 19.28 44.63
N LEU A 170 20.21 19.42 44.22
CA LEU A 170 19.84 20.29 43.10
C LEU A 170 19.80 21.76 43.57
N PRO A 171 19.94 22.75 42.65
CA PRO A 171 19.79 24.17 42.97
C PRO A 171 18.47 24.54 43.63
N SER A 172 17.40 23.74 43.41
CA SER A 172 16.09 23.86 44.04
C SER A 172 16.04 23.42 45.52
N GLY A 173 17.17 22.95 46.07
CA GLY A 173 17.26 22.41 47.42
C GLY A 173 16.83 20.93 47.57
N ASN A 174 16.25 20.33 46.53
CA ASN A 174 15.86 18.93 46.52
C ASN A 174 17.05 18.02 46.21
N TRP A 175 16.96 16.75 46.66
CA TRP A 175 17.95 15.75 46.31
C TRP A 175 17.73 15.26 44.86
N LYS A 176 18.81 15.21 44.08
CA LYS A 176 18.80 14.63 42.74
C LYS A 176 18.47 13.15 42.85
N SER A 177 17.55 12.69 42.04
CA SER A 177 17.10 11.30 42.08
C SER A 177 16.47 10.93 40.75
N HIS A 178 16.58 9.68 40.39
CA HIS A 178 15.90 9.07 39.27
C HIS A 178 15.01 7.92 39.73
N LYS A 179 14.14 7.46 38.83
CA LYS A 179 13.33 6.26 39.04
C LYS A 179 14.06 5.08 38.41
N GLU A 180 14.19 4.03 39.17
CA GLU A 180 14.71 2.75 38.71
C GLU A 180 13.59 1.72 38.80
N ASP A 181 13.34 1.00 37.69
CA ASP A 181 12.34 -0.05 37.67
C ASP A 181 12.75 -1.23 38.54
N THR A 182 11.80 -1.78 39.30
CA THR A 182 12.07 -2.90 40.22
C THR A 182 12.41 -4.19 39.47
N VAL A 183 11.85 -4.35 38.28
CA VAL A 183 12.05 -5.47 37.35
C VAL A 183 12.15 -4.96 35.92
N ASP A 184 12.89 -5.69 35.09
CA ASP A 184 13.14 -5.37 33.69
C ASP A 184 12.00 -5.75 32.72
N TRP A 185 10.88 -6.24 33.21
CA TRP A 185 9.80 -6.80 32.40
C TRP A 185 9.21 -5.86 31.33
N ASN A 186 9.47 -4.57 31.44
CA ASN A 186 9.03 -3.56 30.47
C ASN A 186 10.08 -3.23 29.41
N GLU A 187 11.28 -3.80 29.52
CA GLU A 187 12.32 -3.59 28.55
C GLU A 187 11.94 -4.11 27.16
N GLN A 188 12.32 -3.36 26.13
CA GLN A 188 11.86 -3.61 24.76
C GLN A 188 12.35 -4.96 24.22
N TYR A 189 13.52 -5.42 24.64
CA TYR A 189 14.11 -6.68 24.16
C TYR A 189 13.27 -7.91 24.53
N HIS A 190 12.53 -7.88 25.65
CA HIS A 190 11.66 -8.99 26.05
C HIS A 190 10.56 -9.28 25.00
N GLY A 191 10.09 -8.28 24.27
CA GLY A 191 9.12 -8.50 23.20
C GLY A 191 9.63 -9.45 22.13
N GLN A 192 10.93 -9.35 21.80
CA GLN A 192 11.57 -10.24 20.83
C GLN A 192 11.92 -11.59 21.47
N GLU A 193 12.42 -11.60 22.71
CA GLU A 193 12.69 -12.81 23.48
C GLU A 193 11.46 -13.70 23.59
N TRP A 194 10.33 -13.15 24.01
CA TRP A 194 9.06 -13.88 24.15
C TRP A 194 8.55 -14.39 22.80
N ARG A 195 8.70 -13.63 21.73
CA ARG A 195 8.31 -14.06 20.38
C ARG A 195 9.15 -15.24 19.91
N THR A 196 10.46 -15.14 20.04
CA THR A 196 11.40 -16.22 19.66
C THR A 196 11.22 -17.44 20.55
N GLY A 197 10.98 -17.22 21.86
CA GLY A 197 10.67 -18.30 22.80
C GLY A 197 9.42 -19.08 22.42
N TRP A 198 8.34 -18.38 22.02
CA TRP A 198 7.13 -19.04 21.54
C TRP A 198 7.34 -19.84 20.26
N GLU A 199 8.11 -19.29 19.31
CA GLU A 199 8.53 -20.01 18.12
C GLU A 199 9.28 -21.30 18.46
N THR A 200 10.25 -21.22 19.37
CA THR A 200 11.07 -22.37 19.81
C THR A 200 10.21 -23.45 20.46
N VAL A 201 9.29 -23.06 21.35
CA VAL A 201 8.38 -24.03 22.01
C VAL A 201 7.47 -24.69 20.99
N GLN A 202 6.84 -23.92 20.07
CA GLN A 202 6.00 -24.49 19.03
C GLN A 202 6.77 -25.51 18.17
N ASN A 203 7.97 -25.14 17.73
CA ASN A 203 8.78 -25.99 16.87
C ASN A 203 9.24 -27.28 17.57
N ARG A 204 9.51 -27.24 18.90
CA ARG A 204 9.81 -28.42 19.71
C ARG A 204 8.62 -29.39 19.73
N TYR A 205 7.40 -28.89 19.91
CA TYR A 205 6.19 -29.74 19.92
C TYR A 205 5.85 -30.26 18.52
N LEU A 206 6.05 -29.47 17.47
CA LEU A 206 5.91 -29.93 16.09
C LEU A 206 6.91 -31.05 15.74
N GLU A 207 8.13 -30.96 16.25
CA GLU A 207 9.14 -32.01 16.10
C GLU A 207 8.76 -33.28 16.86
N MET A 208 8.29 -33.15 18.12
CA MET A 208 7.81 -34.25 18.96
C MET A 208 6.73 -35.08 18.27
N VAL A 209 5.85 -34.44 17.50
CA VAL A 209 4.79 -35.13 16.74
C VAL A 209 5.19 -35.49 15.31
N ASN A 210 6.48 -35.40 14.98
CA ASN A 210 7.05 -35.69 13.65
C ASN A 210 6.40 -34.87 12.51
N SER A 211 5.92 -33.66 12.80
CA SER A 211 5.38 -32.78 11.76
C SER A 211 6.51 -32.19 10.91
N PRO A 212 6.36 -32.15 9.56
CA PRO A 212 7.32 -31.48 8.69
C PRO A 212 7.17 -29.94 8.72
N VAL A 213 6.14 -29.43 9.35
CA VAL A 213 5.84 -28.00 9.44
C VAL A 213 6.72 -27.35 10.51
N ARG A 214 7.21 -26.16 10.23
CA ARG A 214 7.88 -25.30 11.21
C ARG A 214 7.27 -23.92 11.21
N VAL A 215 7.28 -23.27 12.38
CA VAL A 215 6.83 -21.90 12.61
C VAL A 215 8.04 -20.98 12.57
N ASP A 216 7.93 -19.87 11.87
CA ASP A 216 8.90 -18.77 11.90
C ASP A 216 8.13 -17.47 12.15
N LEU A 217 8.33 -16.87 13.32
CA LEU A 217 7.65 -15.66 13.76
C LEU A 217 8.36 -14.36 13.34
N ARG A 218 9.49 -14.47 12.61
CA ARG A 218 10.16 -13.31 12.04
C ARG A 218 9.28 -12.65 10.97
N SER A 219 9.53 -11.38 10.67
CA SER A 219 8.89 -10.74 9.52
C SER A 219 9.29 -11.44 8.22
N TYR A 220 8.44 -11.46 7.21
CA TYR A 220 8.74 -12.05 5.90
C TYR A 220 10.05 -11.51 5.31
N GLU A 221 10.34 -10.23 5.53
CA GLU A 221 11.60 -9.59 5.12
C GLU A 221 12.83 -10.24 5.81
N LYS A 222 12.75 -10.50 7.13
CA LYS A 222 13.82 -11.19 7.89
C LYS A 222 13.94 -12.67 7.54
N GLN A 223 12.87 -13.26 7.01
CA GLN A 223 12.86 -14.64 6.48
C GLN A 223 13.43 -14.70 5.05
N GLY A 224 13.71 -13.55 4.41
CA GLY A 224 14.12 -13.49 3.01
C GLY A 224 12.97 -13.79 2.03
N LEU A 225 11.73 -13.69 2.49
CA LEU A 225 10.54 -13.95 1.67
C LEU A 225 9.97 -12.64 1.11
N ASP A 226 9.89 -12.54 -0.20
CA ASP A 226 9.23 -11.46 -0.92
C ASP A 226 7.69 -11.62 -0.87
N ILE A 227 7.12 -11.66 0.31
CA ILE A 227 5.69 -11.79 0.54
C ILE A 227 5.18 -10.50 1.19
N ILE A 228 4.14 -9.92 0.63
CA ILE A 228 3.48 -8.75 1.21
C ILE A 228 2.57 -9.24 2.34
N PRO A 229 2.77 -8.79 3.59
CA PRO A 229 1.91 -9.17 4.70
C PRO A 229 0.51 -8.55 4.54
N THR A 230 -0.54 -9.31 4.89
CA THR A 230 -1.90 -8.78 4.95
C THR A 230 -2.07 -7.78 6.09
N VAL A 231 -3.03 -6.88 5.95
CA VAL A 231 -3.39 -5.90 6.99
C VAL A 231 -4.36 -6.54 7.98
N HIS A 232 -4.12 -6.33 9.28
CA HIS A 232 -5.06 -6.78 10.30
C HIS A 232 -6.41 -6.05 10.17
N MET A 233 -7.48 -6.80 9.99
CA MET A 233 -8.83 -6.24 9.77
C MET A 233 -9.52 -5.77 11.06
N GLY A 234 -9.16 -6.33 12.19
CA GLY A 234 -9.89 -6.13 13.45
C GLY A 234 -11.26 -6.82 13.48
N ALA A 235 -11.89 -6.86 14.65
CA ALA A 235 -13.13 -7.61 14.86
C ALA A 235 -14.31 -7.07 14.04
N ALA A 236 -14.49 -5.75 14.02
CA ALA A 236 -15.61 -5.10 13.32
C ALA A 236 -15.56 -5.36 11.79
N VAL A 237 -14.41 -5.11 11.17
CA VAL A 237 -14.20 -5.32 9.73
C VAL A 237 -14.33 -6.81 9.39
N THR A 238 -13.80 -7.69 10.22
CA THR A 238 -13.93 -9.15 10.04
C THR A 238 -15.39 -9.59 10.07
N GLN A 239 -16.21 -9.03 10.97
CA GLN A 239 -17.64 -9.31 11.02
C GLN A 239 -18.38 -8.81 9.77
N MET A 240 -18.05 -7.60 9.28
CA MET A 240 -18.63 -7.06 8.05
C MET A 240 -18.33 -7.97 6.85
N GLU A 241 -17.07 -8.36 6.68
CA GLU A 241 -16.63 -9.27 5.60
C GLU A 241 -17.31 -10.65 5.70
N ARG A 242 -17.49 -11.20 6.90
CA ARG A 242 -18.24 -12.46 7.12
C ARG A 242 -19.72 -12.36 6.72
N ARG A 243 -20.30 -11.17 6.81
CA ARG A 243 -21.68 -10.88 6.38
C ARG A 243 -21.77 -10.55 4.87
N GLY A 244 -20.68 -10.67 4.11
CA GLY A 244 -20.62 -10.36 2.69
C GLY A 244 -20.45 -8.88 2.36
N ILE A 245 -20.27 -8.02 3.36
CA ILE A 245 -20.03 -6.59 3.16
C ILE A 245 -18.55 -6.38 2.83
N GLN A 246 -18.26 -5.97 1.61
CA GLN A 246 -16.91 -5.69 1.16
C GLN A 246 -16.38 -4.40 1.80
N THR A 247 -15.20 -4.48 2.40
CA THR A 247 -14.53 -3.35 3.04
C THR A 247 -13.24 -2.99 2.30
N ASN A 248 -12.77 -1.75 2.43
CA ASN A 248 -11.51 -1.32 1.82
C ASN A 248 -10.31 -2.17 2.29
N ILE A 249 -10.27 -2.55 3.58
CA ILE A 249 -9.20 -3.41 4.14
C ILE A 249 -9.37 -4.85 3.64
N GLY A 250 -10.59 -5.36 3.55
CA GLY A 250 -10.89 -6.69 3.01
C GLY A 250 -10.50 -6.79 1.54
N ASN A 251 -10.84 -5.78 0.73
CA ASN A 251 -10.44 -5.69 -0.67
C ASN A 251 -8.91 -5.66 -0.81
N LEU A 252 -8.23 -4.79 -0.05
CA LEU A 252 -6.76 -4.73 -0.03
C LEU A 252 -6.14 -6.10 0.32
N ASN A 253 -6.70 -6.81 1.30
CA ASN A 253 -6.19 -8.14 1.66
C ASN A 253 -6.45 -9.18 0.56
N ARG A 254 -7.54 -9.08 -0.19
CA ARG A 254 -7.79 -9.90 -1.39
C ARG A 254 -6.76 -9.64 -2.48
N ASP A 255 -6.47 -8.35 -2.74
CA ASP A 255 -5.46 -7.94 -3.72
C ASP A 255 -4.05 -8.40 -3.31
N ILE A 256 -3.68 -8.24 -2.03
CA ILE A 256 -2.40 -8.74 -1.49
C ILE A 256 -2.28 -10.26 -1.67
N LYS A 257 -3.33 -11.01 -1.34
CA LYS A 257 -3.33 -12.47 -1.50
C LYS A 257 -3.24 -12.89 -2.97
N ALA A 258 -3.91 -12.17 -3.87
CA ALA A 258 -3.82 -12.41 -5.31
C ALA A 258 -2.41 -12.10 -5.81
N ALA A 259 -1.84 -10.96 -5.45
CA ALA A 259 -0.48 -10.56 -5.80
C ALA A 259 0.57 -11.58 -5.29
N ASN A 260 0.47 -12.02 -4.03
CA ASN A 260 1.38 -13.03 -3.48
C ASN A 260 1.28 -14.38 -4.20
N ARG A 261 0.07 -14.81 -4.61
CA ARG A 261 -0.10 -16.02 -5.44
C ARG A 261 0.54 -15.86 -6.81
N MET A 262 0.34 -14.71 -7.46
CA MET A 262 1.01 -14.42 -8.74
C MET A 262 2.52 -14.45 -8.59
N MET A 263 3.09 -13.86 -7.52
CA MET A 263 4.52 -13.92 -7.25
C MET A 263 5.05 -15.34 -7.06
N SER A 264 4.29 -16.22 -6.43
CA SER A 264 4.68 -17.64 -6.32
C SER A 264 4.79 -18.31 -7.69
N VAL A 265 3.83 -18.07 -8.58
CA VAL A 265 3.86 -18.56 -9.96
C VAL A 265 5.04 -17.97 -10.75
N ILE A 266 5.29 -16.66 -10.58
CA ILE A 266 6.40 -15.98 -11.24
C ILE A 266 7.74 -16.50 -10.75
N ARG A 267 7.93 -16.73 -9.46
CA ARG A 267 9.17 -17.33 -8.93
C ARG A 267 9.47 -18.67 -9.58
N SER A 268 8.45 -19.54 -9.69
CA SER A 268 8.64 -20.81 -10.40
C SER A 268 8.98 -20.60 -11.88
N THR A 269 8.32 -19.64 -12.53
CA THR A 269 8.61 -19.29 -13.93
C THR A 269 10.00 -18.66 -14.09
N ILE A 270 10.42 -17.76 -13.19
CA ILE A 270 11.76 -17.17 -13.18
C ILE A 270 12.82 -18.25 -12.93
N GLN A 271 12.57 -19.21 -12.03
CA GLN A 271 13.49 -20.32 -11.80
C GLN A 271 13.63 -21.18 -13.06
N ASN A 272 12.52 -21.57 -13.67
CA ASN A 272 12.53 -22.33 -14.93
C ASN A 272 13.24 -21.56 -16.07
N LEU A 273 13.06 -20.23 -16.15
CA LEU A 273 13.76 -19.39 -17.12
C LEU A 273 15.26 -19.27 -16.81
N ARG A 274 15.65 -19.22 -15.54
CA ARG A 274 17.07 -19.23 -15.13
C ARG A 274 17.74 -20.55 -15.51
N ASP A 275 17.06 -21.64 -15.25
CA ASP A 275 17.54 -22.98 -15.58
C ASP A 275 17.71 -23.07 -17.11
N TRP A 276 16.71 -22.62 -17.88
CA TRP A 276 16.77 -22.56 -19.35
C TRP A 276 17.83 -21.59 -19.89
N ILE A 277 17.98 -20.39 -19.27
CA ILE A 277 19.07 -19.44 -19.62
C ILE A 277 20.42 -20.03 -19.25
N SER A 278 20.54 -20.77 -18.14
CA SER A 278 21.77 -21.49 -17.79
C SER A 278 22.13 -22.53 -18.83
N ASP A 279 21.14 -23.29 -19.31
CA ASP A 279 21.31 -24.30 -20.36
C ASP A 279 21.71 -23.65 -21.69
N ILE A 280 21.09 -22.50 -22.05
CA ILE A 280 21.46 -21.72 -23.24
C ILE A 280 22.86 -21.10 -23.10
N LEU A 281 23.22 -20.61 -21.90
CA LEU A 281 24.54 -20.03 -21.66
C LEU A 281 25.63 -21.12 -21.66
N GLU A 282 25.33 -22.35 -21.21
CA GLU A 282 26.23 -23.50 -21.36
C GLU A 282 26.37 -23.90 -22.83
N ALA A 283 25.26 -24.06 -23.55
CA ALA A 283 25.29 -24.30 -25.00
C ALA A 283 25.99 -23.17 -25.77
N ARG A 284 25.80 -21.91 -25.35
CA ARG A 284 26.53 -20.76 -25.90
C ARG A 284 28.01 -20.77 -25.51
N LYS A 285 28.39 -21.21 -24.30
CA LYS A 285 29.79 -21.40 -23.89
C LYS A 285 30.49 -22.45 -24.77
N GLU A 286 29.79 -23.53 -25.07
CA GLU A 286 30.28 -24.58 -25.98
C GLU A 286 30.45 -24.02 -27.40
N LEU A 287 29.50 -23.22 -27.93
CA LEU A 287 29.58 -22.56 -29.23
C LEU A 287 30.59 -21.39 -29.26
N LEU A 288 30.83 -20.69 -28.13
CA LEU A 288 31.79 -19.59 -28.01
C LEU A 288 33.21 -20.06 -27.66
N ALA A 289 33.36 -21.26 -27.10
CA ALA A 289 34.68 -21.93 -27.03
C ALA A 289 35.26 -22.17 -28.46
N GLU A 290 34.39 -22.22 -29.48
CA GLU A 290 34.78 -22.22 -30.89
C GLU A 290 34.97 -20.81 -31.51
N LYS A 291 34.50 -19.71 -30.87
CA LYS A 291 34.64 -18.32 -31.35
C LYS A 291 34.79 -17.34 -30.17
N ASN A 292 36.00 -16.79 -29.99
CA ASN A 292 36.30 -15.70 -29.04
C ASN A 292 35.41 -14.46 -29.27
N LEU A 293 34.39 -14.23 -28.45
CA LEU A 293 33.69 -12.93 -28.35
C LEU A 293 33.00 -12.79 -26.96
N GLU A 294 33.57 -11.95 -26.10
CA GLU A 294 32.97 -11.44 -24.88
C GLU A 294 32.05 -10.28 -25.18
N THR A 295 30.79 -10.33 -24.71
CA THR A 295 30.03 -9.17 -24.16
C THR A 295 28.76 -9.68 -23.51
N ALA A 296 28.67 -9.56 -22.16
CA ALA A 296 27.48 -9.88 -21.41
C ALA A 296 26.57 -8.64 -21.30
N SER A 297 25.40 -8.69 -21.93
CA SER A 297 24.33 -7.70 -21.69
C SER A 297 23.65 -7.96 -20.33
N PRO A 298 23.30 -6.92 -19.55
CA PRO A 298 22.62 -7.10 -18.28
C PRO A 298 21.23 -7.74 -18.48
N ASP A 299 20.92 -8.74 -17.63
CA ASP A 299 19.63 -9.43 -17.62
C ASP A 299 18.50 -8.45 -17.27
N LEU A 300 17.57 -8.26 -18.20
CA LEU A 300 16.47 -7.31 -18.10
C LEU A 300 15.57 -7.57 -16.89
N ILE A 301 15.36 -8.85 -16.53
CA ILE A 301 14.54 -9.24 -15.37
C ILE A 301 15.22 -8.83 -14.05
N ASN A 302 16.55 -8.95 -13.97
CA ASN A 302 17.30 -8.49 -12.80
C ASN A 302 17.18 -6.97 -12.63
N LEU A 303 17.29 -6.20 -13.73
CA LEU A 303 17.09 -4.74 -13.71
C LEU A 303 15.68 -4.35 -13.23
N LEU A 304 14.64 -5.06 -13.65
CA LEU A 304 13.28 -4.82 -13.18
C LEU A 304 13.12 -5.14 -11.68
N ARG A 305 13.76 -6.19 -11.18
CA ARG A 305 13.77 -6.53 -9.75
C ARG A 305 14.49 -5.45 -8.93
N ASP A 306 15.61 -4.95 -9.42
CA ASP A 306 16.36 -3.89 -8.76
C ASP A 306 15.54 -2.59 -8.69
N TYR A 307 14.75 -2.30 -9.72
CA TYR A 307 13.77 -1.20 -9.67
C TYR A 307 12.71 -1.38 -8.57
N LEU A 308 12.16 -2.59 -8.39
CA LEU A 308 11.24 -2.86 -7.28
C LEU A 308 11.88 -2.61 -5.91
N ASN A 309 13.16 -3.01 -5.74
CA ASN A 309 13.90 -2.76 -4.51
C ASN A 309 14.09 -1.25 -4.27
N LEU A 310 14.38 -0.49 -5.31
CA LEU A 310 14.49 0.96 -5.28
C LEU A 310 13.15 1.61 -4.84
N ARG A 311 12.04 1.20 -5.43
CA ARG A 311 10.69 1.67 -5.07
C ARG A 311 10.30 1.33 -3.63
N LYS A 312 10.71 0.16 -3.14
CA LYS A 312 10.52 -0.24 -1.73
C LYS A 312 11.30 0.68 -0.79
N ALA A 313 12.54 1.03 -1.13
CA ALA A 313 13.37 1.94 -0.34
C ALA A 313 12.79 3.36 -0.29
N GLU A 314 12.27 3.89 -1.41
CA GLU A 314 11.64 5.21 -1.49
C GLU A 314 10.41 5.36 -0.56
N ARG A 315 9.75 4.25 -0.21
CA ARG A 315 8.54 4.26 0.63
C ARG A 315 8.80 3.94 2.10
N ARG A 316 10.05 3.91 2.53
CA ARG A 316 10.42 3.54 3.89
C ARG A 316 9.72 4.41 4.96
N ASP A 317 9.50 5.69 4.64
CA ASP A 317 8.88 6.68 5.54
C ASP A 317 7.35 6.78 5.41
N TRP A 318 6.74 5.98 4.53
CA TRP A 318 5.30 6.01 4.34
C TRP A 318 4.58 5.26 5.46
N SER A 319 3.29 5.57 5.66
CA SER A 319 2.44 4.78 6.58
C SER A 319 2.39 3.30 6.15
N ARG A 320 2.22 2.40 7.11
CA ARG A 320 2.15 0.93 6.85
C ARG A 320 1.12 0.59 5.77
N TYR A 321 -0.04 1.26 5.78
CA TYR A 321 -1.05 1.11 4.74
C TYR A 321 -0.54 1.59 3.37
N GLY A 322 0.10 2.75 3.31
CA GLY A 322 0.68 3.30 2.08
C GLY A 322 1.77 2.40 1.50
N GLN A 323 2.66 1.88 2.35
CA GLN A 323 3.70 0.94 1.94
C GLN A 323 3.10 -0.33 1.31
N GLN A 324 2.08 -0.92 1.94
CA GLN A 324 1.43 -2.14 1.44
C GLN A 324 0.66 -1.90 0.14
N LYS A 325 -0.10 -0.80 0.04
CA LYS A 325 -0.82 -0.44 -1.20
C LYS A 325 0.16 -0.16 -2.36
N GLY A 326 1.24 0.56 -2.06
CA GLY A 326 2.29 0.85 -3.04
C GLY A 326 3.00 -0.41 -3.51
N ALA A 327 3.40 -1.29 -2.58
CA ALA A 327 4.05 -2.56 -2.90
C ALA A 327 3.15 -3.47 -3.75
N THR A 328 1.84 -3.54 -3.46
CA THR A 328 0.88 -4.33 -4.25
C THR A 328 0.79 -3.80 -5.69
N LYS A 329 0.71 -2.48 -5.86
CA LYS A 329 0.66 -1.86 -7.19
C LYS A 329 1.94 -2.12 -8.00
N ASP A 330 3.11 -1.91 -7.38
CA ASP A 330 4.39 -2.15 -8.06
C ASP A 330 4.56 -3.62 -8.45
N LEU A 331 4.08 -4.53 -7.61
CA LEU A 331 4.14 -5.95 -7.89
C LEU A 331 3.25 -6.32 -9.08
N GLN A 332 2.02 -5.78 -9.16
CA GLN A 332 1.14 -5.98 -10.31
C GLN A 332 1.78 -5.46 -11.60
N SER A 333 2.38 -4.26 -11.56
CA SER A 333 3.08 -3.68 -12.70
C SER A 333 4.28 -4.54 -13.12
N PHE A 334 5.07 -5.04 -12.16
CA PHE A 334 6.19 -5.95 -12.43
C PHE A 334 5.73 -7.25 -13.10
N VAL A 335 4.64 -7.84 -12.62
CA VAL A 335 4.03 -9.04 -13.20
C VAL A 335 3.64 -8.79 -14.66
N ASN A 336 2.94 -7.70 -14.91
CA ASN A 336 2.50 -7.35 -16.26
C ASN A 336 3.69 -7.13 -17.21
N ALA A 337 4.73 -6.43 -16.73
CA ALA A 337 5.97 -6.22 -17.48
C ALA A 337 6.68 -7.53 -17.81
N THR A 338 6.81 -8.43 -16.82
CA THR A 338 7.47 -9.73 -17.01
C THR A 338 6.70 -10.62 -17.98
N ASN A 339 5.36 -10.65 -17.87
CA ASN A 339 4.52 -11.41 -18.79
C ASN A 339 4.63 -10.86 -20.22
N TYR A 340 4.64 -9.53 -20.40
CA TYR A 340 4.84 -8.88 -21.69
C TYR A 340 6.18 -9.27 -22.30
N LEU A 341 7.28 -9.14 -21.53
CA LEU A 341 8.62 -9.50 -22.00
C LEU A 341 8.71 -10.97 -22.44
N LYS A 342 8.02 -11.87 -21.70
CA LYS A 342 7.97 -13.29 -22.03
C LYS A 342 7.15 -13.55 -23.31
N GLU A 343 6.00 -12.91 -23.46
CA GLU A 343 5.11 -13.08 -24.61
C GLU A 343 5.78 -12.64 -25.91
N TYR A 344 6.59 -11.56 -25.84
CA TYR A 344 7.31 -11.02 -27.00
C TYR A 344 8.78 -11.45 -27.09
N GLU A 345 9.23 -12.40 -26.25
CA GLU A 345 10.58 -12.96 -26.21
C GLU A 345 11.70 -11.91 -26.10
N ILE A 346 11.46 -10.84 -25.32
CA ILE A 346 12.41 -9.74 -25.08
C ILE A 346 13.21 -10.01 -23.80
N PHE A 347 14.48 -10.39 -23.90
CA PHE A 347 15.31 -10.80 -22.76
C PHE A 347 16.47 -9.85 -22.48
N THR A 348 16.89 -9.06 -23.48
CA THR A 348 18.01 -8.13 -23.35
C THR A 348 17.58 -6.67 -23.53
N LEU A 349 18.38 -5.75 -22.99
CA LEU A 349 18.14 -4.31 -23.16
C LEU A 349 18.19 -3.88 -24.64
N GLU A 350 19.06 -4.48 -25.42
CA GLU A 350 19.18 -4.20 -26.86
C GLU A 350 17.92 -4.62 -27.62
N GLN A 351 17.37 -5.80 -27.29
CA GLN A 351 16.09 -6.24 -27.87
C GLN A 351 14.95 -5.30 -27.49
N LEU A 352 14.88 -4.86 -26.22
CA LEU A 352 13.87 -3.91 -25.75
C LEU A 352 13.98 -2.57 -26.51
N ASP A 353 15.19 -2.03 -26.66
CA ASP A 353 15.43 -0.77 -27.36
C ASP A 353 15.13 -0.90 -28.88
N SER A 354 15.45 -2.04 -29.51
CA SER A 354 15.09 -2.33 -30.91
C SER A 354 13.56 -2.37 -31.11
N VAL A 355 12.84 -3.15 -30.33
CA VAL A 355 11.37 -3.25 -30.41
C VAL A 355 10.72 -1.89 -30.13
N LEU A 356 11.20 -1.17 -29.12
CA LEU A 356 10.69 0.16 -28.79
C LEU A 356 10.86 1.14 -29.97
N GLU A 357 11.98 1.09 -30.67
CA GLU A 357 12.25 1.96 -31.84
C GLU A 357 11.38 1.57 -33.02
N GLU A 358 11.21 0.28 -33.30
CA GLU A 358 10.33 -0.21 -34.36
C GLU A 358 8.87 0.25 -34.15
N VAL A 359 8.34 0.09 -32.95
CA VAL A 359 6.96 0.50 -32.60
C VAL A 359 6.82 2.03 -32.66
N LYS A 360 7.83 2.79 -32.26
CA LYS A 360 7.86 4.26 -32.43
C LYS A 360 7.85 4.68 -33.90
N GLN A 361 8.66 4.05 -34.74
CA GLN A 361 8.69 4.33 -36.18
C GLN A 361 7.33 4.02 -36.82
N LYS A 362 6.72 2.91 -36.47
CA LYS A 362 5.36 2.53 -36.91
C LYS A 362 4.34 3.60 -36.49
N SER A 363 4.37 4.04 -35.23
CA SER A 363 3.52 5.13 -34.72
C SER A 363 3.74 6.45 -35.50
N GLY A 364 5.00 6.78 -35.79
CA GLY A 364 5.38 7.97 -36.54
C GLY A 364 4.86 7.94 -37.98
N SER A 365 4.99 6.81 -38.67
CA SER A 365 4.50 6.63 -40.05
C SER A 365 2.98 6.75 -40.15
N ILE A 366 2.25 6.10 -39.24
CA ILE A 366 0.76 6.20 -39.14
C ILE A 366 0.33 7.64 -38.88
N SER A 367 0.96 8.32 -37.90
CA SER A 367 0.68 9.73 -37.59
C SER A 367 0.92 10.66 -38.80
N THR A 368 1.97 10.39 -39.54
CA THR A 368 2.29 11.15 -40.77
C THR A 368 1.22 10.93 -41.85
N SER A 369 0.79 9.70 -42.07
CA SER A 369 -0.27 9.35 -43.03
C SER A 369 -1.61 9.98 -42.62
N MET A 370 -1.94 9.94 -41.33
CA MET A 370 -3.14 10.58 -40.79
C MET A 370 -3.15 12.11 -41.04
N LYS A 371 -2.03 12.80 -40.74
CA LYS A 371 -1.87 14.25 -41.02
C LYS A 371 -1.96 14.59 -42.51
N LYS A 372 -1.43 13.73 -43.36
CA LYS A 372 -1.56 13.92 -44.83
C LYS A 372 -3.02 13.82 -45.27
N ALA A 373 -3.77 12.81 -44.76
CA ALA A 373 -5.19 12.66 -45.04
C ALA A 373 -6.01 13.87 -44.52
N GLU A 374 -5.78 14.32 -43.27
CA GLU A 374 -6.41 15.50 -42.72
C GLU A 374 -6.15 16.77 -43.56
N SER A 375 -4.89 16.96 -43.96
CA SER A 375 -4.50 18.12 -44.75
C SER A 375 -5.19 18.11 -46.13
N ARG A 376 -5.28 16.93 -46.76
CA ARG A 376 -5.95 16.78 -48.05
C ARG A 376 -7.46 16.98 -47.92
N MET A 377 -8.12 16.46 -46.87
CA MET A 377 -9.55 16.69 -46.57
C MET A 377 -9.84 18.18 -46.40
N LYS A 378 -8.99 18.92 -45.66
CA LYS A 378 -9.13 20.40 -45.52
C LYS A 378 -9.01 21.13 -46.85
N VAL A 379 -8.09 20.70 -47.74
CA VAL A 379 -7.98 21.27 -49.08
C VAL A 379 -9.22 21.00 -49.91
N ILE A 380 -9.74 19.78 -49.92
CA ILE A 380 -10.97 19.40 -50.65
C ILE A 380 -12.16 20.23 -50.14
N THR A 381 -12.35 20.34 -48.83
CA THR A 381 -13.41 21.20 -48.25
C THR A 381 -13.24 22.65 -48.67
N GLY A 382 -12.01 23.17 -48.67
CA GLY A 382 -11.68 24.51 -49.16
C GLY A 382 -12.03 24.70 -50.64
N ILE A 383 -11.75 23.69 -51.48
CA ILE A 383 -12.11 23.76 -52.91
C ILE A 383 -13.61 23.72 -53.11
N GLN A 384 -14.34 22.86 -52.41
CA GLN A 384 -15.82 22.77 -52.46
C GLN A 384 -16.47 24.11 -52.09
N ASN A 385 -16.02 24.72 -51.00
CA ASN A 385 -16.50 26.03 -50.54
C ASN A 385 -16.15 27.13 -51.58
N ALA A 386 -14.92 27.14 -52.07
CA ALA A 386 -14.50 28.15 -53.05
C ALA A 386 -15.25 28.03 -54.40
N VAL A 387 -15.57 26.83 -54.84
CA VAL A 387 -16.41 26.62 -56.05
C VAL A 387 -17.83 27.14 -55.80
N ALA A 388 -18.41 26.86 -54.63
CA ALA A 388 -19.73 27.34 -54.27
C ALA A 388 -19.77 28.88 -54.20
N ASP A 389 -18.80 29.53 -53.55
CA ASP A 389 -18.68 31.00 -53.49
C ASP A 389 -18.50 31.61 -54.90
N CYS A 390 -17.66 31.02 -55.75
CA CYS A 390 -17.51 31.48 -57.12
C CYS A 390 -18.81 31.32 -57.92
N GLN A 391 -19.51 30.20 -57.79
CA GLN A 391 -20.80 29.98 -58.49
C GLN A 391 -21.85 30.95 -58.03
N GLN A 392 -21.97 31.19 -56.71
CA GLN A 392 -22.92 32.12 -56.14
C GLN A 392 -22.74 33.55 -56.63
N HIS A 393 -21.51 34.02 -56.74
CA HIS A 393 -21.20 35.40 -57.06
C HIS A 393 -20.77 35.61 -58.55
N LYS A 394 -20.82 34.55 -59.36
CA LYS A 394 -20.40 34.58 -60.79
C LYS A 394 -21.12 35.63 -61.58
N ALA A 395 -22.44 35.77 -61.43
CA ALA A 395 -23.26 36.74 -62.18
C ALA A 395 -22.83 38.18 -61.89
N ILE A 396 -22.49 38.50 -60.63
CA ILE A 396 -22.04 39.83 -60.20
C ILE A 396 -20.64 40.09 -60.77
N HIS A 397 -19.73 39.11 -60.69
CA HIS A 397 -18.39 39.22 -61.24
C HIS A 397 -18.41 39.37 -62.78
N ASP A 398 -19.19 38.56 -63.49
CA ASP A 398 -19.28 38.62 -64.97
C ASP A 398 -19.86 39.96 -65.42
N LYS A 399 -20.80 40.51 -64.66
CA LYS A 399 -21.32 41.86 -64.93
C LYS A 399 -20.30 42.94 -64.66
N TYR A 400 -19.50 42.84 -63.58
CA TYR A 400 -18.39 43.74 -63.27
C TYR A 400 -17.33 43.75 -64.39
N VAL A 401 -16.96 42.60 -64.93
CA VAL A 401 -15.95 42.47 -66.00
C VAL A 401 -16.46 43.02 -67.32
N ARG A 402 -17.79 42.96 -67.60
CA ARG A 402 -18.40 43.47 -68.84
C ARG A 402 -18.60 44.99 -68.85
N ILE A 403 -18.45 45.67 -67.71
CA ILE A 403 -18.57 47.14 -67.63
C ILE A 403 -17.33 47.77 -68.24
N GLY A 404 -17.49 48.39 -69.43
CA GLY A 404 -16.36 49.00 -70.15
C GLY A 404 -15.95 50.40 -69.65
N TRP A 405 -16.76 51.07 -68.81
CA TRP A 405 -16.54 52.42 -68.30
C TRP A 405 -16.00 52.39 -66.87
N LYS A 406 -14.78 52.88 -66.66
CA LYS A 406 -14.08 52.80 -65.38
C LYS A 406 -14.82 53.41 -64.18
N THR A 407 -15.46 54.56 -64.40
CA THR A 407 -16.26 55.24 -63.37
C THR A 407 -17.52 54.45 -62.93
N VAL A 408 -18.21 53.83 -63.89
CA VAL A 408 -19.38 52.98 -63.64
C VAL A 408 -18.93 51.68 -63.01
N GLN A 409 -17.81 51.16 -63.44
CA GLN A 409 -17.20 49.95 -62.86
C GLN A 409 -16.79 50.14 -61.41
N SER A 410 -16.21 51.31 -61.02
CA SER A 410 -15.85 51.60 -59.62
C SER A 410 -17.06 51.74 -58.73
N VAL A 411 -18.12 52.39 -59.17
CA VAL A 411 -19.39 52.51 -58.42
C VAL A 411 -20.05 51.14 -58.22
N TYR A 412 -20.03 50.30 -59.27
CA TYR A 412 -20.54 48.93 -59.20
C TYR A 412 -19.72 48.09 -58.25
N ALA A 413 -18.39 48.22 -58.29
CA ALA A 413 -17.49 47.52 -57.37
C ALA A 413 -17.69 47.91 -55.90
N GLU A 414 -18.02 49.19 -55.64
CA GLU A 414 -18.24 49.68 -54.30
C GLU A 414 -19.60 49.19 -53.75
N SER A 415 -20.64 49.14 -54.61
CA SER A 415 -21.97 48.61 -54.24
C SER A 415 -22.01 47.06 -54.06
N HIS A 416 -21.06 46.33 -54.62
CA HIS A 416 -20.95 44.86 -54.57
C HIS A 416 -19.58 44.40 -54.04
N ARG A 417 -19.02 45.16 -53.12
CA ARG A 417 -17.65 44.96 -52.65
C ARG A 417 -17.45 43.59 -52.02
N ASP A 418 -18.36 43.21 -51.14
CA ASP A 418 -18.23 41.96 -50.35
C ASP A 418 -18.37 40.73 -51.27
N GLU A 419 -19.28 40.77 -52.21
CA GLU A 419 -19.52 39.70 -53.16
C GLU A 419 -18.32 39.52 -54.14
N LEU A 420 -17.77 40.63 -54.65
CA LEU A 420 -16.59 40.62 -55.52
C LEU A 420 -15.34 40.19 -54.76
N ASP A 421 -15.16 40.64 -53.53
CA ASP A 421 -14.07 40.21 -52.67
C ASP A 421 -14.13 38.70 -52.36
N THR A 422 -15.34 38.19 -52.05
CA THR A 422 -15.57 36.75 -51.82
C THR A 422 -15.22 35.94 -53.09
N TYR A 423 -15.74 36.34 -54.25
CA TYR A 423 -15.42 35.69 -55.51
C TYR A 423 -13.92 35.69 -55.78
N ASN A 424 -13.25 36.82 -55.64
CA ASN A 424 -11.83 36.95 -55.89
C ASN A 424 -10.97 36.13 -54.95
N LYS A 425 -11.33 36.06 -53.68
CA LYS A 425 -10.67 35.20 -52.67
C LYS A 425 -10.82 33.73 -53.04
N ALA A 426 -12.03 33.31 -53.34
CA ALA A 426 -12.37 31.94 -53.71
C ALA A 426 -11.65 31.53 -55.03
N TYR A 427 -11.67 32.39 -56.05
CA TYR A 427 -10.99 32.15 -57.33
C TYR A 427 -9.47 32.04 -57.14
N ARG A 428 -8.83 32.92 -56.35
CA ARG A 428 -7.40 32.83 -56.03
C ARG A 428 -7.09 31.53 -55.28
N PHE A 429 -7.94 31.06 -54.39
CA PHE A 429 -7.77 29.79 -53.69
C PHE A 429 -7.78 28.61 -54.69
N LEU A 430 -8.79 28.58 -55.59
CA LEU A 430 -8.87 27.54 -56.63
C LEU A 430 -7.62 27.53 -57.51
N LYS A 431 -7.20 28.71 -57.99
CA LYS A 431 -6.00 28.86 -58.83
C LYS A 431 -4.74 28.41 -58.09
N LYS A 432 -4.61 28.71 -56.82
CA LYS A 432 -3.46 28.23 -55.98
C LYS A 432 -3.40 26.73 -55.91
N HIS A 433 -4.53 26.03 -55.94
CA HIS A 433 -4.59 24.57 -55.89
C HIS A 433 -4.69 23.91 -57.28
N GLY A 434 -4.58 24.69 -58.38
CA GLY A 434 -4.61 24.19 -59.75
C GLY A 434 -5.95 23.61 -60.16
N VAL A 435 -7.05 24.15 -59.59
CA VAL A 435 -8.43 23.65 -59.81
C VAL A 435 -9.24 24.68 -60.59
N ASP A 436 -9.98 24.22 -61.58
CA ASP A 436 -10.90 25.04 -62.37
C ASP A 436 -12.29 25.01 -61.80
N LEU A 437 -13.14 26.05 -62.15
CA LEU A 437 -14.53 26.16 -61.71
C LEU A 437 -15.43 24.97 -62.14
N ASN A 438 -15.01 24.22 -63.18
CA ASN A 438 -15.75 23.07 -63.70
C ASN A 438 -15.27 21.75 -63.12
N VAL A 439 -14.56 21.76 -61.98
CA VAL A 439 -14.07 20.56 -61.32
C VAL A 439 -15.24 19.63 -60.97
N ASP A 440 -15.02 18.35 -61.11
CA ASP A 440 -16.00 17.31 -60.69
C ASP A 440 -16.10 17.23 -59.17
N LEU A 441 -17.09 17.93 -58.62
CA LEU A 441 -17.37 17.96 -57.19
C LEU A 441 -17.75 16.53 -56.63
N LYS A 442 -18.33 15.66 -57.47
CA LYS A 442 -18.66 14.29 -57.05
C LYS A 442 -17.39 13.44 -56.86
N ALA A 443 -16.41 13.62 -57.77
CA ALA A 443 -15.13 12.94 -57.63
C ALA A 443 -14.38 13.43 -56.37
N LEU A 444 -14.39 14.73 -56.09
CA LEU A 444 -13.79 15.28 -54.86
C LEU A 444 -14.51 14.82 -53.62
N GLN A 445 -15.83 14.69 -53.66
CA GLN A 445 -16.60 14.16 -52.52
C GLN A 445 -16.26 12.68 -52.28
N ALA A 446 -16.16 11.87 -53.31
CA ALA A 446 -15.72 10.48 -53.21
C ALA A 446 -14.30 10.36 -52.65
N GLU A 447 -13.35 11.22 -53.09
CA GLU A 447 -12.02 11.28 -52.52
C GLU A 447 -12.05 11.65 -51.02
N TYR A 448 -12.88 12.62 -50.63
CA TYR A 448 -13.06 13.02 -49.24
C TYR A 448 -13.56 11.85 -48.37
N GLU A 449 -14.55 11.10 -48.83
CA GLU A 449 -15.12 9.95 -48.11
C GLU A 449 -14.10 8.80 -47.96
N GLN A 450 -13.29 8.54 -49.02
CA GLN A 450 -12.18 7.60 -48.94
C GLN A 450 -11.13 8.02 -47.90
N LEU A 451 -10.75 9.32 -47.91
CA LEU A 451 -9.77 9.86 -46.96
C LEU A 451 -10.34 9.83 -45.55
N GLN A 452 -11.63 10.07 -45.36
CA GLN A 452 -12.31 9.98 -44.05
C GLN A 452 -12.28 8.54 -43.52
N THR A 453 -12.54 7.56 -44.36
CA THR A 453 -12.44 6.13 -44.01
C THR A 453 -11.01 5.77 -43.64
N SER A 454 -10.04 6.14 -44.45
CA SER A 454 -8.61 5.90 -44.16
C SER A 454 -8.15 6.60 -42.88
N HIS A 455 -8.64 7.82 -42.61
CA HIS A 455 -8.33 8.54 -41.38
C HIS A 455 -8.87 7.82 -40.15
N ALA A 456 -10.09 7.26 -40.23
CA ALA A 456 -10.68 6.45 -39.14
C ALA A 456 -9.86 5.17 -38.90
N GLU A 457 -9.41 4.49 -39.98
CA GLU A 457 -8.52 3.32 -39.88
C GLU A 457 -7.18 3.68 -39.24
N TYR A 458 -6.52 4.77 -39.68
CA TYR A 458 -5.28 5.24 -39.07
C TYR A 458 -5.46 5.61 -37.58
N THR A 459 -6.60 6.17 -37.22
CA THR A 459 -6.92 6.49 -35.82
C THR A 459 -6.98 5.21 -34.96
N GLY A 460 -7.64 4.17 -35.47
CA GLY A 460 -7.69 2.86 -34.83
C GLY A 460 -6.32 2.20 -34.70
N GLN A 461 -5.53 2.21 -35.79
CA GLN A 461 -4.17 1.68 -35.81
C GLN A 461 -3.24 2.43 -34.85
N LEU A 462 -3.35 3.76 -34.79
CA LEU A 462 -2.54 4.59 -33.89
C LEU A 462 -2.88 4.29 -32.42
N ALA A 463 -4.15 4.11 -32.12
CA ALA A 463 -4.58 3.73 -30.76
C ALA A 463 -4.01 2.36 -30.36
N ALA A 464 -4.07 1.35 -31.25
CA ALA A 464 -3.49 0.04 -31.01
C ALA A 464 -1.96 0.10 -30.76
N VAL A 465 -1.23 0.84 -31.60
CA VAL A 465 0.22 1.02 -31.45
C VAL A 465 0.58 1.80 -30.18
N GLN A 466 -0.27 2.74 -29.75
CA GLN A 466 -0.07 3.47 -28.50
C GLN A 466 -0.25 2.55 -27.28
N GLU A 467 -1.21 1.64 -27.33
CA GLU A 467 -1.38 0.62 -26.26
C GLU A 467 -0.15 -0.31 -26.19
N GLU A 468 0.40 -0.72 -27.34
CA GLU A 468 1.63 -1.52 -27.42
C GLU A 468 2.87 -0.76 -26.90
N LEU A 469 2.95 0.54 -27.12
CA LEU A 469 4.04 1.39 -26.63
C LEU A 469 4.05 1.63 -25.13
N LYS A 470 2.91 1.55 -24.46
CA LYS A 470 2.80 1.83 -23.01
C LYS A 470 3.69 0.91 -22.17
N PRO A 471 3.55 -0.43 -22.26
CA PRO A 471 4.37 -1.34 -21.46
C PRO A 471 5.87 -1.21 -21.81
N LEU A 472 6.23 -1.06 -23.07
CA LEU A 472 7.61 -0.91 -23.51
C LEU A 472 8.27 0.36 -22.91
N LYS A 473 7.57 1.49 -22.94
CA LYS A 473 8.05 2.74 -22.33
C LYS A 473 8.16 2.64 -20.82
N GLU A 474 7.23 1.98 -20.17
CA GLU A 474 7.23 1.77 -18.71
C GLU A 474 8.42 0.91 -18.30
N ILE A 475 8.64 -0.21 -18.98
CA ILE A 475 9.77 -1.11 -18.75
C ILE A 475 11.09 -0.35 -18.98
N ARG A 476 11.21 0.37 -20.08
CA ARG A 476 12.42 1.15 -20.40
C ARG A 476 12.70 2.25 -19.38
N TYR A 477 11.66 2.91 -18.87
CA TYR A 477 11.77 3.89 -17.80
C TYR A 477 12.29 3.25 -16.51
N TRP A 478 11.81 2.08 -16.12
CA TRP A 478 12.28 1.38 -14.92
C TRP A 478 13.76 1.01 -15.03
N VAL A 479 14.13 0.47 -16.18
CA VAL A 479 15.53 0.14 -16.49
C VAL A 479 16.42 1.39 -16.41
N SER A 480 15.98 2.52 -16.97
CA SER A 480 16.74 3.77 -16.92
C SER A 480 16.96 4.28 -15.49
N LYS A 481 16.00 4.07 -14.58
CA LYS A 481 16.13 4.45 -13.17
C LYS A 481 17.14 3.61 -12.40
N VAL A 482 17.35 2.37 -12.81
CA VAL A 482 18.36 1.49 -12.23
C VAL A 482 19.76 1.80 -12.78
N LEU A 483 19.88 2.01 -14.09
CA LEU A 483 21.16 2.22 -14.74
C LEU A 483 21.75 3.63 -14.53
N ALA A 484 20.92 4.65 -14.31
CA ALA A 484 21.35 6.03 -14.10
C ALA A 484 20.63 6.68 -12.90
N PRO A 485 20.91 6.27 -11.65
CA PRO A 485 20.23 6.78 -10.48
C PRO A 485 20.49 8.27 -10.23
N GLU A 486 21.58 8.85 -10.71
CA GLU A 486 21.98 10.24 -10.45
C GLU A 486 21.37 11.30 -11.40
N GLN A 487 20.73 10.91 -12.48
CA GLN A 487 20.08 11.85 -13.42
C GLN A 487 18.56 12.04 -13.17
N ALA A 488 18.03 11.51 -12.06
CA ALA A 488 16.69 11.84 -11.65
C ALA A 488 16.65 13.28 -11.13
N GLU A 489 16.24 14.22 -12.00
CA GLU A 489 15.85 15.57 -11.60
C GLU A 489 15.15 15.52 -10.25
N VAL A 490 15.64 16.32 -9.32
CA VAL A 490 14.94 16.72 -8.11
C VAL A 490 13.64 17.42 -8.55
N LYS A 491 12.64 16.65 -8.97
CA LYS A 491 11.28 17.16 -8.96
C LYS A 491 11.01 17.54 -7.52
N LYS A 492 10.92 18.86 -7.25
CA LYS A 492 10.46 19.42 -5.99
C LYS A 492 9.38 18.50 -5.47
N LYS A 493 9.60 17.91 -4.28
CA LYS A 493 8.56 17.17 -3.57
C LYS A 493 7.30 18.04 -3.64
N PRO A 494 6.16 17.53 -4.11
CA PRO A 494 4.93 18.26 -3.89
C PRO A 494 4.86 18.47 -2.38
N GLU A 495 4.62 19.72 -1.96
CA GLU A 495 4.43 20.04 -0.55
C GLU A 495 3.50 18.97 0.05
N PRO A 496 3.80 18.46 1.24
CA PRO A 496 2.99 17.42 1.84
C PRO A 496 1.56 17.95 1.88
N LYS A 497 0.67 17.35 1.12
CA LYS A 497 -0.76 17.63 1.24
C LYS A 497 -1.09 17.38 2.70
N HIS A 498 -1.45 18.46 3.42
CA HIS A 498 -1.88 18.39 4.80
C HIS A 498 -2.73 17.14 5.01
N SER A 499 -2.43 16.37 6.04
CA SER A 499 -3.22 15.18 6.34
C SER A 499 -4.68 15.61 6.54
N VAL A 500 -5.63 14.75 6.25
CA VAL A 500 -7.07 15.05 6.50
C VAL A 500 -7.28 15.53 7.94
N THR A 501 -6.46 15.07 8.88
CA THR A 501 -6.47 15.49 10.28
C THR A 501 -5.97 16.93 10.47
N GLU A 502 -4.94 17.34 9.74
CA GLU A 502 -4.43 18.73 9.74
C GLU A 502 -5.42 19.67 9.05
N GLN A 503 -6.00 19.27 7.93
CA GLN A 503 -7.07 20.05 7.26
C GLN A 503 -8.30 20.22 8.15
N ILE A 504 -8.66 19.23 8.96
CA ILE A 504 -9.75 19.33 9.96
C ILE A 504 -9.34 20.24 11.12
N GLN A 505 -8.08 20.24 11.53
CA GLN A 505 -7.57 21.16 12.56
C GLN A 505 -7.54 22.60 12.06
N ASP A 506 -7.04 22.86 10.86
CA ASP A 506 -7.03 24.18 10.22
C ASP A 506 -8.45 24.72 10.05
N TYR A 507 -9.40 23.88 9.61
CA TYR A 507 -10.82 24.26 9.48
C TYR A 507 -11.46 24.57 10.84
N ARG A 508 -11.08 23.89 11.91
CA ARG A 508 -11.55 24.18 13.28
C ARG A 508 -10.95 25.45 13.84
N GLU A 509 -9.69 25.77 13.52
CA GLU A 509 -9.05 27.02 13.90
C GLU A 509 -9.61 28.23 13.14
N GLU A 510 -9.85 28.10 11.83
CA GLU A 510 -10.52 29.14 11.04
C GLU A 510 -11.97 29.39 11.52
N SER A 511 -12.71 28.34 11.83
CA SER A 511 -14.07 28.46 12.39
C SER A 511 -14.06 29.19 13.75
N ARG A 512 -13.09 28.86 14.63
CA ARG A 512 -12.93 29.56 15.91
C ARG A 512 -12.61 31.03 15.74
N LYS A 513 -11.70 31.38 14.82
CA LYS A 513 -11.34 32.77 14.53
C LYS A 513 -12.54 33.56 13.99
N LYS A 514 -13.36 32.97 13.14
CA LYS A 514 -14.62 33.58 12.63
C LYS A 514 -15.65 33.76 13.75
N ASP A 515 -15.80 32.80 14.64
CA ASP A 515 -16.70 32.91 15.79
C ASP A 515 -16.24 33.96 16.81
N GLU A 516 -14.93 34.13 17.01
CA GLU A 516 -14.35 35.20 17.85
C GLU A 516 -14.54 36.58 17.22
N GLN A 517 -14.33 36.71 15.91
CA GLN A 517 -14.59 37.97 15.18
C GLN A 517 -16.07 38.35 15.25
N HIS A 518 -16.95 37.39 15.07
CA HIS A 518 -18.42 37.65 15.16
C HIS A 518 -18.88 37.99 16.59
N ARG A 519 -18.20 37.46 17.61
CA ARG A 519 -18.43 37.86 19.03
C ARG A 519 -17.90 39.27 19.33
N GLN A 520 -16.76 39.66 18.74
CA GLN A 520 -16.20 41.00 18.88
C GLN A 520 -17.08 42.06 18.16
N GLU A 521 -17.55 41.76 16.94
CA GLU A 521 -18.49 42.62 16.19
C GLU A 521 -19.83 42.75 16.92
N LYS A 522 -20.36 41.69 17.53
CA LYS A 522 -21.58 41.75 18.34
C LYS A 522 -21.37 42.57 19.63
N LYS A 523 -20.20 42.55 20.25
CA LYS A 523 -19.89 43.40 21.40
C LYS A 523 -19.76 44.86 21.02
N GLN A 524 -19.10 45.19 19.91
CA GLN A 524 -19.01 46.57 19.41
C GLN A 524 -20.39 47.14 18.98
N ASN A 525 -21.28 46.32 18.43
CA ASN A 525 -22.64 46.75 18.08
C ASN A 525 -23.62 46.80 19.27
N MET A 526 -23.20 46.36 20.47
CA MET A 526 -23.98 46.50 21.72
C MET A 526 -23.50 47.69 22.60
N GLU A 527 -22.36 48.31 22.25
CA GLU A 527 -21.79 49.49 22.94
C GLU A 527 -22.03 50.80 22.16
N LEU A 528 -22.69 50.76 21.02
CA LEU A 528 -23.23 51.86 20.24
C LEU A 528 -24.77 51.92 20.42
#